data_df9cb69bad8db11c344635b631ce8129
#
_entry.id   df9cb69bad8db11c344635b631ce8129
#
_cell.length_a   1.000
_cell.length_b   1.000
_cell.length_c   1.000
_cell.angle_alpha   90.00
_cell.angle_beta   90.00
_cell.angle_gamma   90.00
#
_symmetry.space_group_name_H-M   'P 1'
#
loop_
_entity.id
_entity.type
_entity.pdbx_description
1 polymer ?
#
loop_
_entity_poly.entity_id
_entity_poly.type
_entity_poly.pdbx_seq_one_letter_code
_entity_poly.pdbx_strand_id
1 'polypeptide(L)'
;MVVQPYLSIVGWARNDGYTPNYAKRLEHALGFLVRQLDKHKVPSEVIVVEWNPPPDRPLMAELLGSLGGAGHVSVRVIVVPPHHHEGPQGWRKRGMHVNNAANVGIRRARGRFVTPKALDTFYSEQLVSRLGRLDLEEGYVYRCDRLDARMEDESWLDLPDDELLESLARRIFHRNERLTHSIDWKMRDLHTNACGDFLLMSARRWLDIRGYQKDPTVLCLDSDSIALHAAAAHGASEVHWRDECIYKIIHGNTHAQRTATIWKNWQIRLDHYLIGRNRRELAMALRVWLDYPRRRVRGLEEIVAPSIERNFVAKAARYARNDTSLVTNDADWGLARDSLSERTVLRAAWDAP
;
A
#
# COMPACT_ATOMS: atom_id res chain seq x y z
N MET A 1 8.35 10.90 -29.98
CA MET A 1 7.30 10.21 -29.16
C MET A 1 7.81 10.18 -27.73
N VAL A 2 7.07 10.78 -26.80
CA VAL A 2 7.40 10.65 -25.37
C VAL A 2 7.18 9.19 -25.01
N VAL A 3 8.24 8.48 -24.64
CA VAL A 3 8.15 7.09 -24.22
C VAL A 3 7.49 7.11 -22.84
N GLN A 4 6.30 6.52 -22.72
CA GLN A 4 5.62 6.40 -21.43
C GLN A 4 6.22 5.23 -20.64
N PRO A 5 6.37 5.33 -19.31
CA PRO A 5 6.78 4.21 -18.51
C PRO A 5 5.74 3.09 -18.59
N TYR A 6 6.21 1.85 -18.50
CA TYR A 6 5.32 0.69 -18.44
C TYR A 6 4.64 0.60 -17.06
N LEU A 7 5.38 0.92 -15.99
CA LEU A 7 4.95 0.79 -14.62
C LEU A 7 5.12 2.10 -13.85
N SER A 8 4.12 2.50 -13.07
CA SER A 8 4.24 3.52 -12.02
C SER A 8 4.13 2.86 -10.65
N ILE A 9 5.13 3.07 -9.81
CA ILE A 9 5.11 2.67 -8.40
C ILE A 9 4.88 3.93 -7.58
N VAL A 10 3.78 3.95 -6.83
CA VAL A 10 3.37 5.12 -6.04
C VAL A 10 3.60 4.84 -4.57
N GLY A 11 4.53 5.58 -3.98
CA GLY A 11 4.78 5.55 -2.56
C GLY A 11 4.49 6.89 -1.90
N TRP A 12 4.51 6.90 -0.59
CA TRP A 12 4.31 8.10 0.22
C TRP A 12 5.34 8.17 1.32
N ALA A 13 5.72 9.39 1.69
CA ALA A 13 6.71 9.66 2.70
C ALA A 13 6.41 10.95 3.46
N ARG A 14 7.02 11.10 4.62
CA ARG A 14 7.07 12.33 5.39
C ARG A 14 8.31 12.31 6.29
N ASN A 15 9.13 13.33 6.20
CA ASN A 15 10.33 13.44 7.02
C ASN A 15 10.01 13.97 8.43
N ASP A 16 9.22 13.22 9.22
CA ASP A 16 8.81 13.64 10.57
C ASP A 16 9.53 12.89 11.70
N GLY A 17 10.41 11.95 11.35
CA GLY A 17 11.18 11.19 12.33
C GLY A 17 10.32 10.26 13.20
N TYR A 18 9.18 9.80 12.71
CA TYR A 18 8.30 8.89 13.45
C TYR A 18 8.97 7.56 13.84
N THR A 19 10.05 7.19 13.16
CA THR A 19 10.94 6.09 13.54
C THR A 19 12.40 6.53 13.44
N PRO A 20 13.31 5.95 14.25
CA PRO A 20 14.74 6.20 14.12
C PRO A 20 15.24 5.92 12.70
N ASN A 21 16.16 6.73 12.22
CA ASN A 21 16.84 6.58 10.92
C ASN A 21 15.91 6.45 9.71
N TYR A 22 14.68 6.95 9.81
CA TYR A 22 13.65 6.80 8.76
C TYR A 22 14.15 7.21 7.37
N ALA A 23 14.83 8.36 7.28
CA ALA A 23 15.33 8.87 6.00
C ALA A 23 16.36 7.91 5.37
N LYS A 24 17.33 7.41 6.15
CA LYS A 24 18.34 6.43 5.69
C LYS A 24 17.70 5.13 5.23
N ARG A 25 16.71 4.65 5.97
CA ARG A 25 15.97 3.43 5.63
C ARG A 25 15.14 3.59 4.35
N LEU A 26 14.50 4.74 4.20
CA LEU A 26 13.73 5.04 3.00
C LEU A 26 14.63 5.15 1.77
N GLU A 27 15.76 5.86 1.88
CA GLU A 27 16.76 5.99 0.82
C GLU A 27 17.27 4.60 0.40
N HIS A 28 17.62 3.74 1.38
CA HIS A 28 18.08 2.38 1.12
C HIS A 28 17.01 1.54 0.40
N ALA A 29 15.78 1.52 0.92
CA ALA A 29 14.69 0.74 0.32
C ALA A 29 14.30 1.23 -1.07
N LEU A 30 14.35 2.54 -1.30
CA LEU A 30 14.09 3.13 -2.62
C LEU A 30 15.25 2.85 -3.58
N GLY A 31 16.49 2.98 -3.13
CA GLY A 31 17.68 2.60 -3.91
C GLY A 31 17.65 1.15 -4.32
N PHE A 32 17.32 0.24 -3.40
CA PHE A 32 17.09 -1.17 -3.68
C PHE A 32 16.04 -1.34 -4.80
N LEU A 33 14.87 -0.74 -4.65
CA LEU A 33 13.80 -0.84 -5.65
C LEU A 33 14.25 -0.36 -7.04
N VAL A 34 14.95 0.77 -7.11
CA VAL A 34 15.48 1.34 -8.35
C VAL A 34 16.47 0.37 -9.01
N ARG A 35 17.44 -0.16 -8.25
CA ARG A 35 18.43 -1.12 -8.78
C ARG A 35 17.77 -2.41 -9.28
N GLN A 36 16.79 -2.95 -8.56
CA GLN A 36 16.07 -4.15 -8.97
C GLN A 36 15.26 -3.94 -10.25
N LEU A 37 14.53 -2.85 -10.36
CA LEU A 37 13.77 -2.52 -11.58
C LEU A 37 14.70 -2.28 -12.78
N ASP A 38 15.84 -1.62 -12.56
CA ASP A 38 16.83 -1.36 -13.62
C ASP A 38 17.53 -2.65 -14.07
N LYS A 39 17.94 -3.51 -13.14
CA LYS A 39 18.48 -4.85 -13.39
C LYS A 39 17.58 -5.68 -14.32
N HIS A 40 16.28 -5.63 -14.09
CA HIS A 40 15.28 -6.34 -14.88
C HIS A 40 14.72 -5.53 -16.06
N LYS A 41 15.30 -4.36 -16.34
CA LYS A 41 14.94 -3.47 -17.46
C LYS A 41 13.45 -3.13 -17.51
N VAL A 42 12.82 -2.90 -16.36
CA VAL A 42 11.41 -2.51 -16.26
C VAL A 42 11.31 -1.00 -16.49
N PRO A 43 10.75 -0.52 -17.61
CA PRO A 43 10.58 0.92 -17.83
C PRO A 43 9.59 1.48 -16.81
N SER A 44 10.11 2.15 -15.77
CA SER A 44 9.33 2.51 -14.59
C SER A 44 9.50 3.95 -14.16
N GLU A 45 8.46 4.52 -13.58
CA GLU A 45 8.59 5.68 -12.72
C GLU A 45 8.26 5.29 -11.27
N VAL A 46 8.99 5.86 -10.33
CA VAL A 46 8.66 5.82 -8.91
C VAL A 46 8.22 7.21 -8.47
N ILE A 47 7.02 7.31 -7.95
CA ILE A 47 6.43 8.56 -7.46
C ILE A 47 6.44 8.53 -5.94
N VAL A 48 7.17 9.44 -5.33
CA VAL A 48 7.16 9.65 -3.88
C VAL A 48 6.26 10.84 -3.57
N VAL A 49 5.13 10.62 -2.92
CA VAL A 49 4.26 11.71 -2.47
C VAL A 49 4.66 12.11 -1.05
N GLU A 50 5.25 13.28 -0.94
CA GLU A 50 5.58 13.87 0.35
C GLU A 50 4.39 14.68 0.85
N TRP A 51 3.66 14.10 1.81
CA TRP A 51 2.45 14.70 2.34
C TRP A 51 2.74 15.53 3.58
N ASN A 52 2.28 16.81 3.59
CA ASN A 52 2.34 17.69 4.76
C ASN A 52 3.77 17.75 5.37
N PRO A 53 4.79 18.15 4.60
CA PRO A 53 6.16 18.16 5.10
C PRO A 53 6.31 19.08 6.31
N PRO A 54 7.09 18.70 7.35
CA PRO A 54 7.42 19.57 8.46
C PRO A 54 8.22 20.77 7.97
N PRO A 55 7.93 21.99 8.46
CA PRO A 55 8.59 23.22 7.97
C PRO A 55 10.06 23.34 8.41
N ASP A 56 10.47 22.59 9.42
CA ASP A 56 11.77 22.59 10.05
C ASP A 56 12.71 21.47 9.57
N ARG A 57 12.31 20.73 8.52
CA ARG A 57 13.06 19.58 8.00
C ARG A 57 13.25 19.66 6.50
N PRO A 58 14.34 19.09 5.95
CA PRO A 58 14.55 19.02 4.51
C PRO A 58 13.46 18.20 3.84
N LEU A 59 13.11 18.57 2.62
CA LEU A 59 12.16 17.84 1.80
C LEU A 59 12.74 16.49 1.36
N MET A 60 11.86 15.51 1.11
CA MET A 60 12.26 14.20 0.62
C MET A 60 13.09 14.26 -0.67
N ALA A 61 12.80 15.22 -1.55
CA ALA A 61 13.58 15.41 -2.78
C ALA A 61 15.05 15.79 -2.53
N GLU A 62 15.34 16.39 -1.39
CA GLU A 62 16.72 16.74 -0.98
C GLU A 62 17.43 15.53 -0.39
N LEU A 63 16.71 14.71 0.37
CA LEU A 63 17.23 13.49 0.99
C LEU A 63 17.48 12.37 -0.03
N LEU A 64 16.70 12.29 -1.10
CA LEU A 64 16.78 11.25 -2.11
C LEU A 64 17.71 11.61 -3.29
N GLY A 65 18.45 12.70 -3.20
CA GLY A 65 19.32 13.17 -4.29
C GLY A 65 20.53 12.28 -4.60
N SER A 66 20.82 11.28 -3.77
CA SER A 66 21.95 10.35 -3.90
C SER A 66 21.58 9.01 -4.58
N LEU A 67 20.35 8.85 -5.05
CA LEU A 67 19.95 7.64 -5.79
C LEU A 67 20.81 7.50 -7.05
N GLY A 68 21.51 6.37 -7.17
CA GLY A 68 22.39 6.06 -8.30
C GLY A 68 21.64 6.10 -9.64
N GLY A 69 22.37 6.35 -10.72
CA GLY A 69 21.81 6.39 -12.07
C GLY A 69 21.17 5.06 -12.47
N ALA A 70 20.01 5.12 -13.12
CA ALA A 70 19.30 3.97 -13.67
C ALA A 70 18.83 4.29 -15.09
N GLY A 71 19.06 3.36 -16.03
CA GLY A 71 18.67 3.56 -17.43
C GLY A 71 17.17 3.43 -17.66
N HIS A 72 16.49 2.63 -16.82
CA HIS A 72 15.08 2.25 -17.02
C HIS A 72 14.13 2.86 -15.98
N VAL A 73 14.64 3.54 -14.95
CA VAL A 73 13.82 4.02 -13.83
C VAL A 73 13.97 5.52 -13.65
N SER A 74 12.86 6.25 -13.58
CA SER A 74 12.82 7.63 -13.10
C SER A 74 12.20 7.71 -11.70
N VAL A 75 12.64 8.69 -10.91
CA VAL A 75 12.09 8.96 -9.57
C VAL A 75 11.71 10.42 -9.48
N ARG A 76 10.50 10.70 -9.07
CA ARG A 76 10.01 12.05 -8.82
C ARG A 76 9.30 12.18 -7.50
N VAL A 77 9.46 13.31 -6.85
CA VAL A 77 8.82 13.67 -5.59
C VAL A 77 7.72 14.70 -5.87
N ILE A 78 6.52 14.44 -5.38
CA ILE A 78 5.39 15.38 -5.42
C ILE A 78 5.13 15.87 -4.00
N VAL A 79 5.18 17.16 -3.78
CA VAL A 79 4.97 17.76 -2.45
C VAL A 79 3.52 18.21 -2.32
N VAL A 80 2.84 17.68 -1.29
CA VAL A 80 1.49 18.12 -0.91
C VAL A 80 1.60 19.04 0.30
N PRO A 81 1.31 20.33 0.14
CA PRO A 81 1.51 21.30 1.20
C PRO A 81 0.55 21.13 2.38
N PRO A 82 0.90 21.65 3.56
CA PRO A 82 0.16 21.45 4.81
C PRO A 82 -1.32 21.86 4.81
N HIS A 83 -1.72 22.82 3.98
CA HIS A 83 -3.14 23.26 3.92
C HIS A 83 -4.08 22.18 3.37
N HIS A 84 -3.56 21.15 2.67
CA HIS A 84 -4.35 19.98 2.28
C HIS A 84 -4.45 18.92 3.39
N HIS A 85 -3.73 19.11 4.51
CA HIS A 85 -3.79 18.21 5.66
C HIS A 85 -4.90 18.62 6.62
N GLU A 86 -6.12 18.71 6.11
CA GLU A 86 -7.31 19.03 6.87
C GLU A 86 -8.12 17.76 7.17
N GLY A 87 -8.79 17.75 8.30
CA GLY A 87 -9.64 16.63 8.68
C GLY A 87 -10.26 16.79 10.07
N PRO A 88 -11.13 15.85 10.50
CA PRO A 88 -11.77 15.87 11.81
C PRO A 88 -10.75 15.93 12.96
N GLN A 89 -11.23 16.41 14.13
CA GLN A 89 -10.42 16.41 15.35
C GLN A 89 -9.84 15.02 15.65
N GLY A 90 -8.58 14.88 15.75
CA GLY A 90 -7.90 13.58 15.93
C GLY A 90 -6.94 13.24 14.78
N TRP A 91 -7.24 13.64 13.58
CA TRP A 91 -6.38 13.49 12.42
C TRP A 91 -5.12 14.37 12.51
N ARG A 92 -5.19 15.48 13.22
CA ARG A 92 -4.06 16.39 13.47
C ARG A 92 -2.88 15.71 14.18
N LYS A 93 -3.13 14.60 14.90
CA LYS A 93 -2.08 13.79 15.53
C LYS A 93 -1.31 12.92 14.55
N ARG A 94 -1.84 12.69 13.34
CA ARG A 94 -1.16 11.93 12.28
C ARG A 94 -0.57 12.91 11.29
N GLY A 95 0.72 12.84 11.08
CA GLY A 95 1.41 13.72 10.13
C GLY A 95 1.00 13.49 8.68
N MET A 96 0.40 12.33 8.34
CA MET A 96 0.15 11.94 6.96
C MET A 96 -1.19 11.20 6.79
N HIS A 97 -1.89 11.51 5.70
CA HIS A 97 -3.06 10.79 5.22
C HIS A 97 -2.65 9.85 4.09
N VAL A 98 -2.37 8.60 4.43
CA VAL A 98 -1.78 7.59 3.52
C VAL A 98 -2.59 7.42 2.23
N ASN A 99 -3.91 7.21 2.31
CA ASN A 99 -4.74 7.00 1.12
C ASN A 99 -4.85 8.24 0.26
N ASN A 100 -4.90 9.44 0.88
CA ASN A 100 -4.92 10.69 0.14
C ASN A 100 -3.59 10.91 -0.60
N ALA A 101 -2.47 10.63 0.07
CA ALA A 101 -1.14 10.69 -0.53
C ALA A 101 -1.03 9.69 -1.71
N ALA A 102 -1.45 8.43 -1.50
CA ALA A 102 -1.50 7.45 -2.57
C ALA A 102 -2.35 7.92 -3.76
N ASN A 103 -3.52 8.48 -3.51
CA ASN A 103 -4.41 9.01 -4.55
C ASN A 103 -3.78 10.13 -5.36
N VAL A 104 -3.00 11.02 -4.74
CA VAL A 104 -2.26 12.07 -5.44
C VAL A 104 -1.28 11.48 -6.45
N GLY A 105 -0.52 10.48 -6.03
CA GLY A 105 0.43 9.80 -6.90
C GLY A 105 -0.25 8.98 -8.00
N ILE A 106 -1.28 8.19 -7.66
CA ILE A 106 -2.05 7.37 -8.61
C ILE A 106 -2.65 8.27 -9.71
N ARG A 107 -3.24 9.42 -9.33
CA ARG A 107 -3.85 10.35 -10.27
C ARG A 107 -2.85 10.96 -11.25
N ARG A 108 -1.58 11.09 -10.85
CA ARG A 108 -0.48 11.68 -11.62
C ARG A 108 0.47 10.65 -12.21
N ALA A 109 0.15 9.37 -12.07
CA ALA A 109 0.93 8.28 -12.66
C ALA A 109 0.88 8.34 -14.19
N ARG A 110 2.03 8.13 -14.81
CA ARG A 110 2.22 8.16 -16.28
C ARG A 110 2.31 6.75 -16.87
N GLY A 111 2.55 5.75 -16.03
CA GLY A 111 2.68 4.35 -16.43
C GLY A 111 1.37 3.73 -16.88
N ARG A 112 1.47 2.78 -17.79
CA ARG A 112 0.33 1.98 -18.24
C ARG A 112 -0.30 1.19 -17.07
N PHE A 113 0.54 0.69 -16.17
CA PHE A 113 0.15 -0.01 -14.95
C PHE A 113 0.61 0.76 -13.72
N VAL A 114 -0.18 0.70 -12.65
CA VAL A 114 0.10 1.45 -11.42
C VAL A 114 -0.06 0.54 -10.21
N THR A 115 0.91 0.58 -9.30
CA THR A 115 0.83 -0.07 -8.00
C THR A 115 1.21 0.89 -6.89
N PRO A 116 0.32 1.16 -5.93
CA PRO A 116 0.69 1.77 -4.66
C PRO A 116 1.56 0.82 -3.83
N LYS A 117 2.51 1.38 -3.08
CA LYS A 117 3.48 0.62 -2.30
C LYS A 117 3.92 1.41 -1.06
N ALA A 118 3.93 0.78 0.10
CA ALA A 118 4.69 1.31 1.22
C ALA A 118 6.19 1.25 0.86
N LEU A 119 6.88 2.41 0.92
CA LEU A 119 8.26 2.53 0.43
C LEU A 119 9.28 1.73 1.25
N ASP A 120 8.93 1.32 2.47
CA ASP A 120 9.73 0.48 3.36
C ASP A 120 9.54 -1.04 3.17
N THR A 121 9.00 -1.46 2.03
CA THR A 121 8.86 -2.86 1.64
C THR A 121 9.83 -3.22 0.51
N PHE A 122 10.18 -4.49 0.38
CA PHE A 122 11.13 -4.99 -0.61
C PHE A 122 10.44 -6.01 -1.52
N TYR A 123 10.58 -5.85 -2.81
CA TYR A 123 10.08 -6.81 -3.79
C TYR A 123 11.03 -8.01 -3.87
N SER A 124 10.49 -9.23 -3.94
CA SER A 124 11.30 -10.41 -4.21
C SER A 124 11.89 -10.35 -5.63
N GLU A 125 13.00 -11.03 -5.85
CA GLU A 125 13.63 -11.16 -7.18
C GLU A 125 12.62 -11.71 -8.20
N GLN A 126 11.82 -12.71 -7.81
CA GLN A 126 10.77 -13.30 -8.64
C GLN A 126 9.73 -12.26 -9.06
N LEU A 127 9.32 -11.39 -8.12
CA LEU A 127 8.34 -10.34 -8.42
C LEU A 127 8.89 -9.36 -9.46
N VAL A 128 10.12 -8.87 -9.29
CA VAL A 128 10.69 -7.91 -10.24
C VAL A 128 10.99 -8.57 -11.59
N SER A 129 11.48 -9.81 -11.60
CA SER A 129 11.64 -10.61 -12.81
C SER A 129 10.31 -10.78 -13.56
N ARG A 130 9.22 -11.03 -12.83
CA ARG A 130 7.87 -11.13 -13.40
C ARG A 130 7.43 -9.82 -14.05
N LEU A 131 7.66 -8.69 -13.39
CA LEU A 131 7.37 -7.36 -13.93
C LEU A 131 8.20 -7.06 -15.19
N GLY A 132 9.45 -7.57 -15.25
CA GLY A 132 10.35 -7.42 -16.40
C GLY A 132 9.90 -8.16 -17.67
N ARG A 133 8.92 -9.07 -17.58
CA ARG A 133 8.32 -9.70 -18.78
C ARG A 133 7.47 -8.76 -19.60
N LEU A 134 7.00 -7.66 -19.00
CA LEU A 134 6.16 -6.64 -19.65
C LEU A 134 4.88 -7.21 -20.28
N ASP A 135 4.33 -8.29 -19.72
CA ASP A 135 3.18 -9.05 -20.22
C ASP A 135 1.89 -8.84 -19.40
N LEU A 136 1.81 -7.74 -18.67
CA LEU A 136 0.61 -7.40 -17.90
C LEU A 136 -0.56 -7.03 -18.83
N GLU A 137 -1.76 -7.41 -18.43
CA GLU A 137 -3.00 -7.17 -19.16
C GLU A 137 -3.95 -6.27 -18.37
N GLU A 138 -4.63 -5.34 -19.04
CA GLU A 138 -5.49 -4.32 -18.39
C GLU A 138 -6.76 -4.89 -17.76
N GLY A 139 -7.16 -6.10 -18.17
CA GLY A 139 -8.31 -6.81 -17.62
C GLY A 139 -8.10 -7.41 -16.24
N TYR A 140 -6.88 -7.36 -15.74
CA TYR A 140 -6.54 -8.01 -14.48
C TYR A 140 -6.15 -7.01 -13.39
N VAL A 141 -6.34 -7.47 -12.16
CA VAL A 141 -5.73 -6.93 -10.95
C VAL A 141 -4.80 -7.99 -10.37
N TYR A 142 -3.54 -7.63 -10.17
CA TYR A 142 -2.50 -8.55 -9.74
C TYR A 142 -2.21 -8.37 -8.25
N ARG A 143 -2.11 -9.50 -7.57
CA ARG A 143 -1.85 -9.60 -6.15
C ARG A 143 -0.71 -10.58 -5.88
N CYS A 144 0.06 -10.36 -4.84
CA CYS A 144 1.00 -11.33 -4.28
C CYS A 144 0.96 -11.29 -2.76
N ASP A 145 1.60 -12.26 -2.11
CA ASP A 145 1.65 -12.37 -0.66
C ASP A 145 2.65 -11.38 -0.06
N ARG A 146 2.39 -10.95 1.18
CA ARG A 146 3.35 -10.18 1.97
C ARG A 146 3.93 -11.04 3.09
N LEU A 147 5.25 -11.05 3.16
CA LEU A 147 6.04 -11.78 4.15
C LEU A 147 6.67 -10.79 5.13
N ASP A 148 6.26 -10.85 6.39
CA ASP A 148 6.79 -9.99 7.44
C ASP A 148 8.07 -10.61 8.00
N ALA A 149 9.20 -9.91 7.86
CA ALA A 149 10.51 -10.30 8.37
C ALA A 149 10.89 -9.46 9.59
N ARG A 150 11.67 -10.05 10.49
CA ARG A 150 12.22 -9.36 11.65
C ARG A 150 13.72 -9.24 11.52
N MET A 151 14.20 -7.99 11.53
CA MET A 151 15.61 -7.67 11.64
C MET A 151 15.88 -7.21 13.08
N GLU A 152 16.96 -7.72 13.69
CA GLU A 152 17.27 -7.44 15.11
C GLU A 152 17.81 -6.03 15.29
N ASP A 153 18.56 -5.56 14.31
CA ASP A 153 19.19 -4.24 14.28
C ASP A 153 19.11 -3.63 12.87
N GLU A 154 19.83 -2.57 12.63
CA GLU A 154 19.88 -1.88 11.34
C GLU A 154 21.04 -2.29 10.43
N SER A 155 21.80 -3.37 10.77
CA SER A 155 22.91 -3.87 9.95
C SER A 155 22.48 -4.27 8.54
N TRP A 156 21.19 -4.53 8.34
CA TRP A 156 20.64 -4.81 7.02
C TRP A 156 20.75 -3.64 6.03
N LEU A 157 20.96 -2.41 6.54
CA LEU A 157 21.18 -1.21 5.70
C LEU A 157 22.53 -1.24 4.95
N ASP A 158 23.45 -2.07 5.39
CA ASP A 158 24.78 -2.19 4.80
C ASP A 158 24.95 -3.48 3.96
N LEU A 159 23.88 -4.31 3.86
CA LEU A 159 23.90 -5.53 3.08
C LEU A 159 23.78 -5.25 1.58
N PRO A 160 24.51 -5.98 0.73
CA PRO A 160 24.22 -6.07 -0.69
C PRO A 160 22.78 -6.57 -0.96
N ASP A 161 22.21 -6.20 -2.09
CA ASP A 161 20.80 -6.48 -2.41
C ASP A 161 20.45 -7.97 -2.32
N ASP A 162 21.30 -8.84 -2.83
CA ASP A 162 21.05 -10.29 -2.84
C ASP A 162 21.14 -10.88 -1.41
N GLU A 163 22.11 -10.44 -0.62
CA GLU A 163 22.25 -10.85 0.79
C GLU A 163 21.09 -10.31 1.65
N LEU A 164 20.60 -9.11 1.35
CA LEU A 164 19.42 -8.56 2.00
C LEU A 164 18.19 -9.43 1.73
N LEU A 165 17.93 -9.80 0.47
CA LEU A 165 16.80 -10.67 0.11
C LEU A 165 16.89 -12.04 0.78
N GLU A 166 18.07 -12.65 0.79
CA GLU A 166 18.27 -13.91 1.50
C GLU A 166 18.06 -13.79 3.01
N SER A 167 18.54 -12.69 3.61
CA SER A 167 18.37 -12.42 5.03
C SER A 167 16.88 -12.23 5.38
N LEU A 168 16.13 -11.49 4.56
CA LEU A 168 14.70 -11.33 4.72
C LEU A 168 13.96 -12.67 4.63
N ALA A 169 14.28 -13.48 3.61
CA ALA A 169 13.65 -14.79 3.40
C ALA A 169 13.88 -15.75 4.58
N ARG A 170 15.07 -15.72 5.20
CA ARG A 170 15.40 -16.56 6.38
C ARG A 170 14.71 -16.09 7.68
N ARG A 171 14.28 -14.82 7.77
CA ARG A 171 13.75 -14.19 8.99
C ARG A 171 12.26 -13.92 8.95
N ILE A 172 11.52 -14.60 8.08
CA ILE A 172 10.08 -14.53 8.01
C ILE A 172 9.48 -15.11 9.30
N PHE A 173 8.64 -14.33 9.96
CA PHE A 173 7.91 -14.78 11.15
C PHE A 173 6.38 -14.74 10.96
N HIS A 174 5.89 -14.05 9.92
CA HIS A 174 4.47 -14.00 9.60
C HIS A 174 4.27 -13.90 8.08
N ARG A 175 3.24 -14.60 7.59
CA ARG A 175 2.86 -14.62 6.19
C ARG A 175 1.44 -14.08 6.04
N ASN A 176 1.28 -13.05 5.22
CA ASN A 176 -0.02 -12.51 4.85
C ASN A 176 -0.41 -13.12 3.49
N GLU A 177 -0.70 -14.42 3.53
CA GLU A 177 -1.10 -15.21 2.36
C GLU A 177 -2.57 -15.00 2.03
N ARG A 178 -2.96 -15.42 0.81
CA ARG A 178 -4.36 -15.47 0.43
C ARG A 178 -5.13 -16.37 1.40
N LEU A 179 -6.22 -15.83 1.95
CA LEU A 179 -7.13 -16.64 2.76
C LEU A 179 -7.88 -17.61 1.83
N THR A 180 -8.14 -18.82 2.33
CA THR A 180 -8.88 -19.86 1.57
C THR A 180 -10.33 -19.49 1.30
N HIS A 181 -10.88 -18.54 2.06
CA HIS A 181 -12.26 -18.06 1.92
C HIS A 181 -12.33 -16.57 2.24
N SER A 182 -13.28 -15.86 1.61
CA SER A 182 -13.58 -14.49 1.99
C SER A 182 -14.08 -14.39 3.42
N ILE A 183 -13.85 -13.24 4.07
CA ILE A 183 -14.28 -12.97 5.44
C ILE A 183 -15.81 -13.07 5.58
N ASP A 184 -16.55 -12.74 4.52
CA ASP A 184 -18.00 -12.78 4.49
C ASP A 184 -18.47 -13.39 3.16
N TRP A 185 -19.45 -14.29 3.23
CA TRP A 185 -20.03 -14.96 2.05
C TRP A 185 -20.71 -14.01 1.06
N LYS A 186 -21.08 -12.80 1.50
CA LYS A 186 -21.64 -11.74 0.65
C LYS A 186 -20.60 -11.07 -0.21
N MET A 187 -19.33 -11.24 0.10
CA MET A 187 -18.22 -10.63 -0.61
C MET A 187 -17.64 -11.58 -1.65
N ARG A 188 -16.95 -11.03 -2.64
CA ARG A 188 -16.15 -11.84 -3.56
C ARG A 188 -14.99 -12.47 -2.81
N ASP A 189 -14.62 -13.67 -3.23
CA ASP A 189 -13.41 -14.33 -2.74
C ASP A 189 -12.18 -13.74 -3.44
N LEU A 190 -11.61 -12.71 -2.82
CA LEU A 190 -10.45 -11.96 -3.30
C LEU A 190 -9.33 -11.96 -2.26
N HIS A 191 -8.09 -11.83 -2.70
CA HIS A 191 -6.92 -11.74 -1.83
C HIS A 191 -6.81 -10.35 -1.18
N THR A 192 -7.59 -10.11 -0.13
CA THR A 192 -7.63 -8.83 0.58
C THR A 192 -6.53 -8.68 1.63
N ASN A 193 -5.84 -9.76 2.01
CA ASN A 193 -4.82 -9.70 3.05
C ASN A 193 -3.60 -8.89 2.56
N ALA A 194 -3.14 -7.91 3.37
CA ALA A 194 -2.05 -6.99 3.03
C ALA A 194 -2.19 -6.31 1.65
N CYS A 195 -3.43 -6.03 1.24
CA CYS A 195 -3.75 -5.50 -0.08
C CYS A 195 -3.05 -4.17 -0.39
N GLY A 196 -2.88 -3.30 0.61
CA GLY A 196 -2.26 -1.98 0.46
C GLY A 196 -0.76 -2.00 0.15
N ASP A 197 -0.09 -3.14 0.31
CA ASP A 197 1.34 -3.25 0.02
C ASP A 197 1.62 -3.69 -1.43
N PHE A 198 0.65 -4.34 -2.09
CA PHE A 198 0.72 -4.68 -3.51
C PHE A 198 -0.68 -4.84 -4.12
N LEU A 199 -1.08 -3.87 -4.93
CA LEU A 199 -2.33 -3.86 -5.68
C LEU A 199 -2.04 -3.25 -7.06
N LEU A 200 -1.69 -4.11 -8.01
CA LEU A 200 -1.25 -3.69 -9.34
C LEU A 200 -2.38 -3.85 -10.34
N MET A 201 -2.73 -2.78 -11.04
CA MET A 201 -3.69 -2.78 -12.14
C MET A 201 -3.42 -1.64 -13.12
N SER A 202 -4.13 -1.62 -14.25
CA SER A 202 -3.95 -0.55 -15.24
C SER A 202 -4.29 0.83 -14.67
N ALA A 203 -3.63 1.86 -15.16
CA ALA A 203 -3.93 3.26 -14.81
C ALA A 203 -5.40 3.60 -15.07
N ARG A 204 -5.95 3.08 -16.18
CA ARG A 204 -7.37 3.24 -16.50
C ARG A 204 -8.26 2.68 -15.41
N ARG A 205 -7.97 1.48 -14.88
CA ARG A 205 -8.78 0.87 -13.81
C ARG A 205 -8.75 1.71 -12.53
N TRP A 206 -7.60 2.28 -12.18
CA TRP A 206 -7.49 3.24 -11.08
C TRP A 206 -8.36 4.49 -11.28
N LEU A 207 -8.44 4.98 -12.51
CA LEU A 207 -9.34 6.10 -12.86
C LEU A 207 -10.82 5.71 -12.77
N ASP A 208 -11.19 4.53 -13.25
CA ASP A 208 -12.57 4.01 -13.21
C ASP A 208 -13.10 3.92 -11.77
N ILE A 209 -12.27 3.42 -10.83
CA ILE A 209 -12.64 3.29 -9.41
C ILE A 209 -12.37 4.55 -8.59
N ARG A 210 -11.73 5.57 -9.17
CA ARG A 210 -11.32 6.83 -8.52
C ARG A 210 -10.40 6.64 -7.31
N GLY A 211 -9.43 5.74 -7.42
CA GLY A 211 -8.40 5.54 -6.40
C GLY A 211 -8.88 4.85 -5.13
N TYR A 212 -8.14 5.03 -4.04
CA TYR A 212 -8.53 4.58 -2.71
C TYR A 212 -9.62 5.47 -2.11
N GLN A 213 -10.51 4.86 -1.35
CA GLN A 213 -11.56 5.61 -0.67
C GLN A 213 -10.98 6.69 0.24
N LYS A 214 -11.38 7.94 0.00
CA LYS A 214 -11.19 9.06 0.91
C LYS A 214 -12.38 9.08 1.88
N ASP A 215 -12.15 8.74 3.11
CA ASP A 215 -13.18 8.83 4.14
C ASP A 215 -12.65 9.73 5.27
N PRO A 216 -13.29 10.88 5.52
CA PRO A 216 -12.85 11.80 6.55
C PRO A 216 -13.07 11.27 7.98
N THR A 217 -13.90 10.24 8.12
CA THR A 217 -14.26 9.66 9.43
C THR A 217 -13.53 8.35 9.71
N VAL A 218 -12.88 7.75 8.70
CA VAL A 218 -12.30 6.42 8.75
C VAL A 218 -10.82 6.48 8.44
N LEU A 219 -10.06 6.00 9.37
CA LEU A 219 -8.62 5.82 9.25
C LEU A 219 -8.31 4.65 8.33
N CYS A 220 -8.14 4.89 7.05
CA CYS A 220 -7.40 4.03 6.10
C CYS A 220 -7.61 2.50 6.18
N LEU A 221 -8.44 2.01 7.10
CA LEU A 221 -8.66 0.59 7.26
C LEU A 221 -9.51 0.08 6.10
N ASP A 222 -9.03 -0.97 5.49
CA ASP A 222 -9.70 -1.69 4.41
C ASP A 222 -9.97 -0.88 3.12
N SER A 223 -9.43 0.33 2.98
CA SER A 223 -9.59 1.12 1.75
C SER A 223 -8.92 0.47 0.54
N ASP A 224 -7.81 -0.21 0.77
CA ASP A 224 -7.10 -1.04 -0.20
C ASP A 224 -7.94 -2.24 -0.62
N SER A 225 -8.54 -2.94 0.33
CA SER A 225 -9.46 -4.05 0.09
C SER A 225 -10.73 -3.59 -0.64
N ILE A 226 -11.26 -2.42 -0.30
CA ILE A 226 -12.39 -1.79 -1.03
C ILE A 226 -12.01 -1.52 -2.49
N ALA A 227 -10.80 -1.00 -2.75
CA ALA A 227 -10.33 -0.74 -4.11
C ALA A 227 -10.23 -2.03 -4.93
N LEU A 228 -9.78 -3.14 -4.32
CA LEU A 228 -9.76 -4.45 -4.97
C LEU A 228 -11.19 -4.92 -5.33
N HIS A 229 -12.15 -4.81 -4.41
CA HIS A 229 -13.55 -5.15 -4.67
C HIS A 229 -14.17 -4.24 -5.74
N ALA A 230 -13.83 -2.95 -5.74
CA ALA A 230 -14.27 -2.01 -6.77
C ALA A 230 -13.70 -2.38 -8.15
N ALA A 231 -12.40 -2.68 -8.24
CA ALA A 231 -11.78 -3.11 -9.49
C ALA A 231 -12.47 -4.37 -10.06
N ALA A 232 -12.76 -5.35 -9.20
CA ALA A 232 -13.47 -6.56 -9.59
C ALA A 232 -14.93 -6.28 -10.05
N ALA A 233 -15.63 -5.34 -9.40
CA ALA A 233 -16.97 -4.92 -9.83
C ALA A 233 -16.95 -4.24 -11.19
N HIS A 234 -15.89 -3.51 -11.51
CA HIS A 234 -15.65 -2.90 -12.81
C HIS A 234 -15.08 -3.88 -13.85
N GLY A 235 -15.13 -5.18 -13.60
CA GLY A 235 -14.79 -6.23 -14.55
C GLY A 235 -13.34 -6.69 -14.54
N ALA A 236 -12.51 -6.27 -13.57
CA ALA A 236 -11.18 -6.84 -13.45
C ALA A 236 -11.24 -8.24 -12.82
N SER A 237 -10.46 -9.17 -13.38
CA SER A 237 -10.24 -10.49 -12.79
C SER A 237 -8.97 -10.47 -11.92
N GLU A 238 -9.02 -11.11 -10.76
CA GLU A 238 -7.84 -11.21 -9.90
C GLU A 238 -6.88 -12.28 -10.40
N VAL A 239 -5.60 -11.93 -10.47
CA VAL A 239 -4.48 -12.85 -10.66
C VAL A 239 -3.63 -12.83 -9.39
N HIS A 240 -3.57 -13.94 -8.68
CA HIS A 240 -2.71 -14.11 -7.52
C HIS A 240 -1.42 -14.81 -7.93
N TRP A 241 -0.31 -14.08 -7.86
CA TRP A 241 1.03 -14.61 -8.04
C TRP A 241 1.48 -15.27 -6.74
N ARG A 242 1.80 -16.57 -6.79
CA ARG A 242 2.07 -17.39 -5.59
C ARG A 242 3.54 -17.50 -5.26
N ASP A 243 4.39 -17.40 -6.28
CA ASP A 243 5.84 -17.53 -6.15
C ASP A 243 6.51 -16.17 -5.94
N GLU A 244 5.79 -15.10 -6.26
CA GLU A 244 6.18 -13.72 -6.09
C GLU A 244 5.68 -13.19 -4.74
N CYS A 245 6.51 -12.40 -4.06
CA CYS A 245 6.12 -11.83 -2.78
C CYS A 245 6.78 -10.48 -2.53
N ILE A 246 6.29 -9.79 -1.52
CA ILE A 246 6.94 -8.63 -0.93
C ILE A 246 7.37 -8.92 0.49
N TYR A 247 8.53 -8.43 0.86
CA TYR A 247 9.03 -8.48 2.22
C TYR A 247 8.77 -7.15 2.92
N LYS A 248 8.36 -7.22 4.18
CA LYS A 248 8.23 -6.06 5.06
C LYS A 248 9.04 -6.27 6.31
N ILE A 249 9.98 -5.35 6.56
CA ILE A 249 10.69 -5.31 7.83
C ILE A 249 9.77 -4.65 8.85
N ILE A 250 9.42 -5.39 9.90
CA ILE A 250 8.57 -4.86 10.96
C ILE A 250 9.41 -4.08 11.95
N HIS A 251 9.11 -2.79 12.04
CA HIS A 251 9.74 -1.83 12.94
C HIS A 251 8.81 -1.45 14.07
N GLY A 252 9.36 -1.23 15.27
CA GLY A 252 8.65 -0.66 16.40
C GLY A 252 8.24 -1.67 17.47
N ASN A 253 7.58 -1.19 18.49
CA ASN A 253 7.31 -1.86 19.76
C ASN A 253 6.62 -3.22 19.56
N THR A 254 7.45 -4.25 19.43
CA THR A 254 7.13 -5.61 19.05
C THR A 254 6.08 -6.26 19.96
N HIS A 255 5.90 -5.77 21.19
CA HIS A 255 4.94 -6.34 22.14
C HIS A 255 3.48 -6.05 21.78
N ALA A 256 3.15 -4.81 21.42
CA ALA A 256 1.77 -4.45 21.05
C ALA A 256 1.36 -5.05 19.71
N GLN A 257 2.30 -5.04 18.73
CA GLN A 257 2.08 -5.67 17.42
C GLN A 257 2.03 -7.21 17.51
N ARG A 258 2.92 -7.82 18.33
CA ARG A 258 2.95 -9.27 18.53
C ARG A 258 1.65 -9.76 19.17
N THR A 259 1.13 -9.04 20.15
CA THR A 259 -0.15 -9.37 20.78
C THR A 259 -1.31 -9.20 19.81
N ALA A 260 -1.32 -8.14 19.01
CA ALA A 260 -2.35 -7.91 18.00
C ALA A 260 -2.30 -8.96 16.87
N THR A 261 -1.09 -9.36 16.42
CA THR A 261 -0.91 -10.37 15.37
C THR A 261 -1.26 -11.78 15.87
N ILE A 262 -0.84 -12.15 17.10
CA ILE A 262 -1.20 -13.43 17.70
C ILE A 262 -2.72 -13.50 17.88
N TRP A 263 -3.36 -12.44 18.33
CA TRP A 263 -4.82 -12.38 18.48
C TRP A 263 -5.53 -12.47 17.12
N LYS A 264 -5.06 -11.74 16.11
CA LYS A 264 -5.63 -11.79 14.75
C LYS A 264 -5.54 -13.21 14.19
N ASN A 265 -4.41 -13.88 14.33
CA ASN A 265 -4.23 -15.26 13.86
C ASN A 265 -5.07 -16.26 14.67
N TRP A 266 -5.20 -16.05 15.97
CA TRP A 266 -6.05 -16.89 16.81
C TRP A 266 -7.54 -16.69 16.50
N GLN A 267 -7.96 -15.47 16.25
CA GLN A 267 -9.32 -15.13 15.81
C GLN A 267 -9.64 -15.73 14.45
N ILE A 268 -8.73 -15.64 13.48
CA ILE A 268 -8.90 -16.26 12.15
C ILE A 268 -9.02 -17.77 12.30
N ARG A 269 -8.22 -18.41 13.17
CA ARG A 269 -8.32 -19.85 13.46
C ARG A 269 -9.61 -20.22 14.18
N LEU A 270 -10.06 -19.38 15.12
CA LEU A 270 -11.33 -19.58 15.82
C LEU A 270 -12.53 -19.42 14.88
N ASP A 271 -12.49 -18.42 13.99
CA ASP A 271 -13.50 -18.19 12.97
C ASP A 271 -13.58 -19.39 11.99
N HIS A 272 -12.44 -20.01 11.68
CA HIS A 272 -12.42 -21.21 10.85
C HIS A 272 -12.92 -22.46 11.55
N TYR A 273 -12.66 -22.62 12.85
CA TYR A 273 -12.93 -23.86 13.58
C TYR A 273 -14.31 -23.89 14.27
N LEU A 274 -14.81 -22.76 14.77
CA LEU A 274 -15.99 -22.72 15.62
C LEU A 274 -17.26 -22.23 14.93
N ILE A 275 -17.14 -21.52 13.82
CA ILE A 275 -18.26 -20.75 13.28
C ILE A 275 -18.40 -21.03 11.79
N GLY A 276 -19.05 -22.11 11.47
CA GLY A 276 -19.36 -22.43 10.07
C GLY A 276 -19.93 -21.23 9.29
N ARG A 277 -19.87 -21.31 7.98
CA ARG A 277 -20.14 -20.27 6.97
C ARG A 277 -21.34 -19.33 7.27
N ASN A 278 -22.35 -19.83 8.00
CA ASN A 278 -23.60 -19.11 8.28
C ASN A 278 -23.59 -18.26 9.58
N ARG A 279 -22.52 -18.33 10.39
CA ARG A 279 -22.44 -17.59 11.65
C ARG A 279 -21.36 -16.52 11.65
N ARG A 280 -20.74 -16.25 10.50
CA ARG A 280 -19.62 -15.29 10.37
C ARG A 280 -20.00 -13.84 10.71
N GLU A 281 -21.22 -13.43 10.40
CA GLU A 281 -21.70 -12.08 10.75
C GLU A 281 -21.74 -11.89 12.27
N LEU A 282 -22.19 -12.90 13.00
CA LEU A 282 -22.22 -12.87 14.46
C LEU A 282 -20.82 -12.87 15.05
N ALA A 283 -19.91 -13.68 14.48
CA ALA A 283 -18.51 -13.71 14.89
C ALA A 283 -17.81 -12.38 14.63
N MET A 284 -18.06 -11.77 13.50
CA MET A 284 -17.47 -10.49 13.15
C MET A 284 -18.01 -9.35 14.02
N ALA A 285 -19.30 -9.35 14.32
CA ALA A 285 -19.91 -8.41 15.26
C ALA A 285 -19.38 -8.59 16.69
N LEU A 286 -19.25 -9.82 17.16
CA LEU A 286 -18.65 -10.16 18.47
C LEU A 286 -17.17 -9.75 18.54
N ARG A 287 -16.41 -10.00 17.48
CA ARG A 287 -15.01 -9.62 17.36
C ARG A 287 -14.83 -8.10 17.47
N VAL A 288 -15.60 -7.33 16.72
CA VAL A 288 -15.57 -5.87 16.76
C VAL A 288 -15.96 -5.38 18.14
N TRP A 289 -16.98 -5.98 18.74
CA TRP A 289 -17.45 -5.62 20.07
C TRP A 289 -16.43 -5.92 21.18
N LEU A 290 -15.73 -7.06 21.10
CA LEU A 290 -14.69 -7.45 22.05
C LEU A 290 -13.38 -6.66 21.88
N ASP A 291 -13.03 -6.25 20.66
CA ASP A 291 -11.80 -5.49 20.38
C ASP A 291 -11.95 -3.99 20.68
N TYR A 292 -13.17 -3.48 20.65
CA TYR A 292 -13.44 -2.04 20.84
C TYR A 292 -12.95 -1.51 22.21
N PRO A 293 -13.26 -2.13 23.35
CA PRO A 293 -12.78 -1.67 24.65
C PRO A 293 -11.27 -1.72 24.78
N ARG A 294 -10.61 -2.74 24.19
CA ARG A 294 -9.15 -2.91 24.26
C ARG A 294 -8.41 -1.85 23.45
N ARG A 295 -8.96 -1.45 22.32
CA ARG A 295 -8.40 -0.38 21.46
C ARG A 295 -8.52 0.97 22.15
N ARG A 296 -9.63 1.21 22.83
CA ARG A 296 -9.88 2.42 23.63
C ARG A 296 -8.88 2.57 24.78
N VAL A 297 -8.66 1.52 25.55
CA VAL A 297 -7.70 1.52 26.68
C VAL A 297 -6.25 1.78 26.24
N ARG A 298 -5.90 1.51 24.97
CA ARG A 298 -4.55 1.71 24.42
C ARG A 298 -4.33 3.07 23.75
N GLY A 299 -5.27 4.00 23.88
CA GLY A 299 -5.18 5.29 23.18
C GLY A 299 -5.32 5.18 21.65
N LEU A 300 -5.79 4.04 21.16
CA LEU A 300 -6.10 3.79 19.76
C LEU A 300 -7.56 4.16 19.46
N GLU A 301 -8.08 5.16 20.15
CA GLU A 301 -9.48 5.61 20.09
C GLU A 301 -9.95 6.01 18.70
N GLU A 302 -9.00 6.36 17.85
CA GLU A 302 -9.25 6.72 16.44
C GLU A 302 -9.49 5.51 15.54
N ILE A 303 -9.30 4.30 16.06
CA ILE A 303 -9.24 3.10 15.24
C ILE A 303 -10.46 2.24 15.49
N VAL A 304 -11.45 2.38 14.64
CA VAL A 304 -12.50 1.41 14.40
C VAL A 304 -13.67 1.41 15.37
N ALA A 305 -14.60 2.30 15.10
CA ALA A 305 -15.97 2.05 15.54
C ALA A 305 -16.54 0.79 14.83
N PRO A 306 -17.39 -0.02 15.48
CA PRO A 306 -18.09 -1.14 14.82
C PRO A 306 -18.83 -0.78 13.54
N SER A 307 -19.19 0.50 13.39
CA SER A 307 -19.75 1.06 12.17
C SER A 307 -18.84 1.00 10.94
N ILE A 308 -17.50 1.00 11.12
CA ILE A 308 -16.54 1.00 10.04
C ILE A 308 -16.47 -0.36 9.36
N GLU A 309 -16.34 -1.42 10.15
CA GLU A 309 -16.29 -2.78 9.62
C GLU A 309 -17.62 -3.16 8.95
N ARG A 310 -18.75 -2.75 9.53
CA ARG A 310 -20.07 -2.90 8.88
C ARG A 310 -20.15 -2.12 7.57
N ASN A 311 -19.56 -0.94 7.50
CA ASN A 311 -19.52 -0.13 6.29
C ASN A 311 -18.65 -0.79 5.22
N PHE A 312 -17.48 -1.37 5.61
CA PHE A 312 -16.64 -2.15 4.70
C PHE A 312 -17.41 -3.33 4.09
N VAL A 313 -18.01 -4.18 4.92
CA VAL A 313 -18.79 -5.34 4.45
C VAL A 313 -19.94 -4.91 3.56
N ALA A 314 -20.67 -3.85 3.93
CA ALA A 314 -21.76 -3.34 3.12
C ALA A 314 -21.30 -2.87 1.73
N LYS A 315 -20.18 -2.15 1.64
CA LYS A 315 -19.60 -1.70 0.36
C LYS A 315 -19.09 -2.87 -0.47
N ALA A 316 -18.32 -3.78 0.14
CA ALA A 316 -17.80 -4.97 -0.53
C ALA A 316 -18.92 -5.87 -1.07
N ALA A 317 -20.02 -6.01 -0.31
CA ALA A 317 -21.20 -6.75 -0.75
C ALA A 317 -21.95 -6.06 -1.91
N ARG A 318 -21.97 -4.74 -2.00
CA ARG A 318 -22.48 -4.02 -3.18
C ARG A 318 -21.62 -4.28 -4.40
N TYR A 319 -20.32 -4.18 -4.28
CA TYR A 319 -19.38 -4.51 -5.35
C TYR A 319 -19.46 -5.99 -5.79
N ALA A 320 -19.75 -6.90 -4.86
CA ALA A 320 -19.94 -8.31 -5.20
C ALA A 320 -21.16 -8.54 -6.14
N ARG A 321 -22.14 -7.64 -6.11
CA ARG A 321 -23.28 -7.61 -7.03
C ARG A 321 -23.05 -6.78 -8.30
N ASN A 322 -21.80 -6.41 -8.59
CA ASN A 322 -21.42 -5.53 -9.71
C ASN A 322 -22.03 -4.11 -9.64
N ASP A 323 -22.32 -3.61 -8.44
CA ASP A 323 -22.83 -2.27 -8.26
C ASP A 323 -21.69 -1.24 -8.44
N THR A 324 -21.51 -0.78 -9.66
CA THR A 324 -20.51 0.24 -10.00
C THR A 324 -21.00 1.68 -9.75
N SER A 325 -22.26 1.86 -9.34
CA SER A 325 -22.77 3.21 -8.98
C SER A 325 -22.18 3.72 -7.66
N LEU A 326 -21.58 2.83 -6.85
CA LEU A 326 -20.90 3.20 -5.63
C LEU A 326 -19.58 3.89 -5.94
N VAL A 327 -19.62 5.20 -6.05
CA VAL A 327 -18.43 6.03 -6.22
C VAL A 327 -17.96 6.51 -4.85
N THR A 328 -16.72 6.19 -4.48
CA THR A 328 -16.17 6.48 -3.15
C THR A 328 -15.50 7.84 -3.07
N ASN A 329 -15.12 8.42 -4.20
CA ASN A 329 -14.48 9.73 -4.29
C ASN A 329 -15.16 10.60 -5.35
N ASP A 330 -15.09 11.93 -5.17
CA ASP A 330 -15.54 12.91 -6.13
C ASP A 330 -14.64 12.97 -7.39
N ALA A 331 -14.95 13.88 -8.31
CA ALA A 331 -14.17 14.05 -9.53
C ALA A 331 -12.78 14.65 -9.29
N ASP A 332 -12.61 15.33 -8.16
CA ASP A 332 -11.35 15.99 -7.77
C ASP A 332 -10.42 15.10 -6.91
N TRP A 333 -10.70 13.81 -6.84
CA TRP A 333 -9.86 12.88 -6.09
C TRP A 333 -8.38 12.98 -6.47
N GLY A 334 -7.50 12.81 -5.51
CA GLY A 334 -6.06 12.95 -5.70
C GLY A 334 -5.62 14.38 -5.97
N LEU A 335 -6.41 15.38 -5.56
CA LEU A 335 -6.13 16.81 -5.77
C LEU A 335 -5.92 17.10 -7.27
N ALA A 336 -6.85 16.66 -8.13
CA ALA A 336 -6.70 16.71 -9.57
C ALA A 336 -6.58 18.14 -10.12
N ARG A 337 -7.19 19.13 -9.43
CA ARG A 337 -7.19 20.53 -9.84
C ARG A 337 -6.01 21.32 -9.29
N ASP A 338 -5.29 20.74 -8.32
CA ASP A 338 -4.22 21.45 -7.65
C ASP A 338 -2.90 21.34 -8.43
N SER A 339 -2.24 22.47 -8.61
CA SER A 339 -0.87 22.50 -9.10
C SER A 339 0.08 22.23 -7.93
N LEU A 340 0.56 20.99 -7.84
CA LEU A 340 1.51 20.57 -6.80
C LEU A 340 2.95 20.73 -7.28
N SER A 341 3.84 21.08 -6.36
CA SER A 341 5.28 21.11 -6.63
C SER A 341 5.79 19.70 -6.90
N GLU A 342 6.54 19.56 -7.99
CA GLU A 342 7.12 18.30 -8.43
C GLU A 342 8.61 18.46 -8.72
N ARG A 343 9.44 17.54 -8.24
CA ARG A 343 10.88 17.51 -8.50
C ARG A 343 11.33 16.11 -8.93
N THR A 344 11.96 16.03 -10.08
CA THR A 344 12.62 14.79 -10.53
C THR A 344 13.97 14.68 -9.85
N VAL A 345 14.20 13.57 -9.13
CA VAL A 345 15.46 13.27 -8.44
C VAL A 345 16.32 12.26 -9.19
N LEU A 346 15.72 11.45 -10.04
CA LEU A 346 16.41 10.52 -10.94
C LEU A 346 15.69 10.50 -12.29
N ARG A 347 16.46 10.57 -13.39
CA ARG A 347 15.94 10.47 -14.76
C ARG A 347 16.33 9.16 -15.39
N ALA A 348 15.36 8.49 -16.01
CA ALA A 348 15.61 7.36 -16.90
C ALA A 348 16.00 7.82 -18.30
N ALA A 349 16.58 6.94 -19.09
CA ALA A 349 16.92 7.25 -20.49
C ALA A 349 15.69 7.59 -21.35
N TRP A 350 14.53 7.03 -21.05
CA TRP A 350 13.26 7.31 -21.74
C TRP A 350 12.59 8.63 -21.28
N ASP A 351 13.01 9.21 -20.14
CA ASP A 351 12.49 10.46 -19.56
C ASP A 351 13.40 11.65 -19.91
N ALA A 352 14.23 11.51 -20.94
CA ALA A 352 15.03 12.60 -21.47
C ALA A 352 14.14 13.68 -22.08
N PRO A 353 14.50 14.99 -21.95
CA PRO A 353 13.69 16.10 -22.43
C PRO A 353 13.51 16.11 -23.94
#